data_aad378c34e1aa80705f7210abfcee4ee
#
_entry.id   aad378c34e1aa80705f7210abfcee4ee
#
_cell.length_a   1.000
_cell.length_b   1.000
_cell.length_c   1.000
_cell.angle_alpha   90.00
_cell.angle_beta   90.00
_cell.angle_gamma   90.00
#
_symmetry.space_group_name_H-M   'P 1'
#
loop_
_entity.id
_entity.type
_entity.pdbx_description
1 polymer ?
#
loop_
_entity_poly.entity_id
_entity_poly.type
_entity_poly.pdbx_seq_one_letter_code
_entity_poly.pdbx_strand_id
1 'polypeptide(L)'
;MMHNRALRSFSKLARHDIRDWVLTGGLAIELRLGVEPASRPLNDIDFIVNAFDCIPRTLAGDLIFRHIHPFDPPGKTLLQSVDPDTALRIDVFRAYGATIRRASPMELPFGRFRVIALEDLVARAARLALDIAVGVPVPSKHARDFLRLVALVDPNQVETAWRDHRKPAHPATFDEANSLLHELIPARPDLLITPEYSKDTEAVCPRCAPTQAMHLADPNAVLGLLEYC
;
A
#
# COMPACT_ATOMS: atom_id res chain seq x y z
N MET A 1 13.98 -13.11 -11.85
CA MET A 1 12.64 -13.47 -12.35
C MET A 1 11.54 -12.54 -11.87
N MET A 2 11.54 -12.06 -10.61
CA MET A 2 10.49 -11.17 -10.07
C MET A 2 10.53 -9.73 -10.59
N HIS A 3 11.72 -9.18 -10.80
CA HIS A 3 11.89 -7.86 -11.43
C HIS A 3 11.15 -7.77 -12.77
N ASN A 4 11.18 -8.84 -13.55
CA ASN A 4 10.49 -8.93 -14.84
C ASN A 4 8.95 -8.88 -14.71
N ARG A 5 8.36 -9.44 -13.64
CA ARG A 5 6.90 -9.38 -13.41
C ARG A 5 6.43 -7.95 -13.13
N ALA A 6 7.10 -7.27 -12.21
CA ALA A 6 6.78 -5.88 -11.87
C ALA A 6 6.92 -4.97 -13.10
N LEU A 7 8.02 -5.08 -13.85
CA LEU A 7 8.23 -4.33 -15.10
C LEU A 7 7.09 -4.56 -16.11
N ARG A 8 6.66 -5.80 -16.30
CA ARG A 8 5.56 -6.13 -17.22
C ARG A 8 4.24 -5.49 -16.77
N SER A 9 3.90 -5.59 -15.48
CA SER A 9 2.68 -4.98 -14.96
C SER A 9 2.74 -3.46 -15.01
N PHE A 10 3.88 -2.84 -14.71
CA PHE A 10 4.06 -1.39 -14.87
C PHE A 10 3.94 -0.95 -16.34
N SER A 11 4.53 -1.68 -17.28
CA SER A 11 4.39 -1.40 -18.71
C SER A 11 2.93 -1.49 -19.18
N LYS A 12 2.14 -2.36 -18.58
CA LYS A 12 0.71 -2.48 -18.81
C LYS A 12 -0.03 -1.26 -18.24
N LEU A 13 0.23 -0.91 -16.98
CA LEU A 13 -0.36 0.25 -16.32
C LEU A 13 -0.03 1.57 -17.03
N ALA A 14 1.19 1.73 -17.54
CA ALA A 14 1.63 2.94 -18.22
C ALA A 14 0.88 3.23 -19.54
N ARG A 15 0.11 2.28 -20.07
CA ARG A 15 -0.77 2.50 -21.23
C ARG A 15 -2.06 3.23 -20.87
N HIS A 16 -2.36 3.36 -19.58
CA HIS A 16 -3.55 4.01 -19.07
C HIS A 16 -3.21 5.37 -18.44
N ASP A 17 -4.21 6.23 -18.29
CA ASP A 17 -4.02 7.54 -17.66
C ASP A 17 -3.95 7.41 -16.12
N ILE A 18 -2.77 7.07 -15.62
CA ILE A 18 -2.47 6.93 -14.20
C ILE A 18 -1.50 8.02 -13.70
N ARG A 19 -1.45 9.18 -14.36
CA ARG A 19 -0.51 10.27 -14.04
C ARG A 19 -0.65 10.79 -12.61
N ASP A 20 -1.85 10.73 -12.06
CA ASP A 20 -2.15 11.19 -10.70
C ASP A 20 -1.96 10.11 -9.63
N TRP A 21 -1.60 8.91 -10.04
CA TRP A 21 -1.29 7.84 -9.10
C TRP A 21 0.08 8.05 -8.50
N VAL A 22 0.19 7.75 -7.20
CA VAL A 22 1.44 7.82 -6.46
C VAL A 22 1.83 6.44 -5.97
N LEU A 23 3.00 5.97 -6.38
CA LEU A 23 3.57 4.71 -5.94
C LEU A 23 3.88 4.76 -4.43
N THR A 24 3.48 3.73 -3.69
CA THR A 24 3.68 3.57 -2.25
C THR A 24 4.04 2.12 -1.91
N GLY A 25 3.96 1.76 -0.63
CA GLY A 25 4.16 0.37 -0.18
C GLY A 25 5.58 -0.15 -0.33
N GLY A 26 5.69 -1.46 -0.48
CA GLY A 26 6.98 -2.14 -0.47
C GLY A 26 7.94 -1.70 -1.53
N LEU A 27 7.47 -1.52 -2.76
CA LEU A 27 8.32 -1.08 -3.87
C LEU A 27 8.83 0.35 -3.67
N ALA A 28 7.97 1.26 -3.19
CA ALA A 28 8.38 2.63 -2.89
C ALA A 28 9.44 2.68 -1.79
N ILE A 29 9.33 1.82 -0.77
CA ILE A 29 10.34 1.68 0.28
C ILE A 29 11.69 1.27 -0.30
N GLU A 30 11.73 0.22 -1.11
CA GLU A 30 12.99 -0.25 -1.73
C GLU A 30 13.63 0.83 -2.61
N LEU A 31 12.82 1.55 -3.39
CA LEU A 31 13.29 2.67 -4.21
C LEU A 31 13.88 3.81 -3.36
N ARG A 32 13.24 4.18 -2.25
CA ARG A 32 13.73 5.24 -1.35
C ARG A 32 14.97 4.83 -0.58
N LEU A 33 15.13 3.53 -0.29
CA LEU A 33 16.31 2.98 0.35
C LEU A 33 17.49 2.81 -0.62
N GLY A 34 17.29 3.00 -1.92
CA GLY A 34 18.31 2.76 -2.94
C GLY A 34 18.71 1.28 -3.04
N VAL A 35 17.85 0.38 -2.57
CA VAL A 35 18.10 -1.06 -2.64
C VAL A 35 17.53 -1.59 -3.96
N GLU A 36 18.27 -2.49 -4.60
CA GLU A 36 17.76 -3.17 -5.79
C GLU A 36 16.38 -3.81 -5.49
N PRO A 37 15.36 -3.57 -6.34
CA PRO A 37 13.99 -4.06 -6.10
C PRO A 37 13.86 -5.58 -5.95
N ALA A 38 14.93 -6.33 -6.15
CA ALA A 38 15.00 -7.78 -5.98
C ALA A 38 15.33 -8.22 -4.56
N SER A 39 15.56 -7.32 -3.61
CA SER A 39 15.98 -7.67 -2.24
C SER A 39 14.93 -8.43 -1.45
N ARG A 40 13.65 -8.27 -1.83
CA ARG A 40 12.53 -9.05 -1.28
C ARG A 40 11.49 -9.41 -2.36
N PRO A 41 10.73 -10.50 -2.15
CA PRO A 41 9.59 -10.83 -3.00
C PRO A 41 8.56 -9.70 -3.02
N LEU A 42 8.27 -9.14 -4.21
CA LEU A 42 7.13 -8.26 -4.43
C LEU A 42 5.94 -9.11 -4.82
N ASN A 43 4.93 -9.14 -3.96
CA ASN A 43 3.66 -9.81 -4.21
C ASN A 43 2.59 -8.84 -4.71
N ASP A 44 2.84 -7.55 -4.50
CA ASP A 44 1.94 -6.45 -4.81
C ASP A 44 2.70 -5.20 -5.25
N ILE A 45 1.97 -4.33 -5.93
CA ILE A 45 2.35 -2.95 -6.21
C ILE A 45 1.25 -2.07 -5.60
N ASP A 46 1.63 -1.19 -4.70
CA ASP A 46 0.71 -0.32 -4.01
C ASP A 46 0.72 1.09 -4.60
N PHE A 47 -0.46 1.66 -4.83
CA PHE A 47 -0.65 3.05 -5.21
C PHE A 47 -1.59 3.77 -4.25
N ILE A 48 -1.48 5.08 -4.20
CA ILE A 48 -2.46 5.97 -3.57
C ILE A 48 -2.99 6.97 -4.59
N VAL A 49 -4.27 7.33 -4.43
CA VAL A 49 -4.99 8.30 -5.24
C VAL A 49 -5.79 9.25 -4.35
N ASN A 50 -6.16 10.43 -4.85
CA ASN A 50 -7.02 11.36 -4.11
C ASN A 50 -8.44 10.79 -3.97
N ALA A 51 -8.97 10.26 -5.06
CA ALA A 51 -10.30 9.68 -5.12
C ALA A 51 -10.32 8.56 -6.18
N PHE A 52 -11.28 7.66 -6.10
CA PHE A 52 -11.35 6.53 -7.01
C PHE A 52 -11.97 6.86 -8.37
N ASP A 53 -12.58 8.02 -8.53
CA ASP A 53 -13.04 8.56 -9.82
C ASP A 53 -11.90 8.81 -10.83
N CYS A 54 -10.67 8.93 -10.34
CA CYS A 54 -9.47 9.05 -11.18
C CYS A 54 -8.95 7.69 -11.70
N ILE A 55 -9.60 6.57 -11.38
CA ILE A 55 -9.19 5.25 -11.84
C ILE A 55 -9.71 5.04 -13.28
N PRO A 56 -8.80 4.85 -14.28
CA PRO A 56 -9.23 4.69 -15.65
C PRO A 56 -10.07 3.44 -15.86
N ARG A 57 -11.27 3.57 -16.40
CA ARG A 57 -12.13 2.40 -16.72
C ARG A 57 -11.48 1.44 -17.71
N THR A 58 -10.58 1.94 -18.57
CA THR A 58 -9.83 1.14 -19.52
C THR A 58 -8.97 0.06 -18.87
N LEU A 59 -8.65 0.21 -17.57
CA LEU A 59 -7.94 -0.84 -16.79
C LEU A 59 -8.72 -2.16 -16.73
N ALA A 60 -10.05 -2.13 -16.86
CA ALA A 60 -10.87 -3.35 -16.88
C ALA A 60 -10.54 -4.29 -18.06
N GLY A 61 -9.95 -3.77 -19.14
CA GLY A 61 -9.47 -4.58 -20.26
C GLY A 61 -8.15 -5.32 -19.99
N ASP A 62 -7.38 -4.86 -19.00
CA ASP A 62 -6.03 -5.36 -18.72
C ASP A 62 -5.90 -6.03 -17.34
N LEU A 63 -6.78 -5.70 -16.39
CA LEU A 63 -6.71 -6.16 -14.99
C LEU A 63 -8.02 -6.81 -14.56
N ILE A 64 -7.91 -7.76 -13.63
CA ILE A 64 -9.05 -8.38 -12.95
C ILE A 64 -9.24 -7.67 -11.61
N PHE A 65 -10.37 -7.00 -11.43
CA PHE A 65 -10.70 -6.34 -10.18
C PHE A 65 -11.28 -7.33 -9.16
N ARG A 66 -10.94 -7.12 -7.88
CA ARG A 66 -11.37 -7.98 -6.77
C ARG A 66 -11.99 -7.16 -5.65
N HIS A 67 -13.02 -7.70 -5.05
CA HIS A 67 -13.58 -7.20 -3.80
C HIS A 67 -12.86 -7.82 -2.61
N ILE A 68 -12.49 -7.01 -1.60
CA ILE A 68 -11.60 -7.49 -0.55
C ILE A 68 -12.35 -7.81 0.74
N HIS A 69 -13.31 -6.99 1.15
CA HIS A 69 -14.01 -7.18 2.40
C HIS A 69 -15.44 -6.60 2.40
N PRO A 70 -16.45 -7.28 3.02
CA PRO A 70 -17.83 -6.81 3.03
C PRO A 70 -18.07 -5.56 3.87
N PHE A 71 -17.19 -5.28 4.84
CA PHE A 71 -17.28 -4.10 5.69
C PHE A 71 -16.55 -2.88 5.11
N ASP A 72 -15.68 -3.10 4.14
CA ASP A 72 -15.07 -2.06 3.33
C ASP A 72 -15.66 -2.16 1.93
N PRO A 73 -16.72 -1.40 1.62
CA PRO A 73 -17.28 -1.40 0.27
C PRO A 73 -16.17 -1.18 -0.76
N PRO A 74 -16.22 -1.83 -1.92
CA PRO A 74 -15.26 -1.60 -3.00
C PRO A 74 -15.11 -0.11 -3.27
N GLY A 75 -13.86 0.36 -3.39
CA GLY A 75 -13.59 1.75 -3.67
C GLY A 75 -13.69 2.72 -2.50
N LYS A 76 -14.09 2.30 -1.30
CA LYS A 76 -14.15 3.23 -0.16
C LYS A 76 -12.77 3.57 0.39
N THR A 77 -11.91 2.58 0.59
CA THR A 77 -10.55 2.76 1.12
C THR A 77 -9.48 2.09 0.29
N LEU A 78 -9.84 1.01 -0.41
CA LEU A 78 -8.95 0.19 -1.20
C LEU A 78 -9.68 -0.39 -2.41
N LEU A 79 -9.06 -0.26 -3.58
CA LEU A 79 -9.39 -1.05 -4.77
C LEU A 79 -8.26 -2.04 -5.00
N GLN A 80 -8.59 -3.31 -5.13
CA GLN A 80 -7.63 -4.36 -5.46
C GLN A 80 -7.88 -4.90 -6.86
N SER A 81 -6.78 -5.08 -7.60
CA SER A 81 -6.79 -5.76 -8.88
C SER A 81 -5.63 -6.73 -9.00
N VAL A 82 -5.71 -7.62 -9.98
CA VAL A 82 -4.65 -8.58 -10.31
C VAL A 82 -4.35 -8.47 -11.80
N ASP A 83 -3.09 -8.38 -12.15
CA ASP A 83 -2.65 -8.54 -13.53
C ASP A 83 -2.64 -10.04 -13.88
N PRO A 84 -3.52 -10.51 -14.79
CA PRO A 84 -3.65 -11.93 -15.12
C PRO A 84 -2.39 -12.51 -15.75
N ASP A 85 -1.57 -11.70 -16.42
CA ASP A 85 -0.36 -12.18 -17.12
C ASP A 85 0.82 -12.39 -16.16
N THR A 86 0.84 -11.67 -15.05
CA THR A 86 1.95 -11.73 -14.08
C THR A 86 1.54 -12.33 -12.75
N ALA A 87 0.23 -12.47 -12.49
CA ALA A 87 -0.36 -12.76 -11.20
C ALA A 87 0.10 -11.78 -10.09
N LEU A 88 0.46 -10.56 -10.48
CA LEU A 88 0.85 -9.51 -9.55
C LEU A 88 -0.38 -8.75 -9.10
N ARG A 89 -0.53 -8.56 -7.80
CA ARG A 89 -1.60 -7.78 -7.22
C ARG A 89 -1.27 -6.28 -7.32
N ILE A 90 -2.27 -5.49 -7.63
CA ILE A 90 -2.19 -4.03 -7.70
C ILE A 90 -3.24 -3.47 -6.76
N ASP A 91 -2.77 -2.82 -5.71
CA ASP A 91 -3.60 -2.25 -4.66
C ASP A 91 -3.60 -0.72 -4.78
N VAL A 92 -4.79 -0.13 -4.88
CA VAL A 92 -4.97 1.32 -4.96
C VAL A 92 -5.73 1.79 -3.74
N PHE A 93 -5.11 2.65 -2.93
CA PHE A 93 -5.67 3.19 -1.70
C PHE A 93 -6.07 4.66 -1.86
N ARG A 94 -7.03 5.12 -1.07
CA ARG A 94 -7.21 6.56 -0.88
C ARG A 94 -6.06 7.13 -0.07
N ALA A 95 -5.57 8.28 -0.51
CA ALA A 95 -4.52 9.01 0.18
C ALA A 95 -5.03 9.61 1.50
N TYR A 96 -4.13 9.76 2.46
CA TYR A 96 -4.39 10.47 3.71
C TYR A 96 -3.91 11.91 3.60
N GLY A 97 -4.77 12.86 3.96
CA GLY A 97 -4.40 14.27 4.06
C GLY A 97 -3.70 14.81 2.81
N ALA A 98 -2.51 15.37 2.99
CA ALA A 98 -1.72 15.99 1.92
C ALA A 98 -0.67 15.07 1.29
N THR A 99 -0.72 13.74 1.52
CA THR A 99 0.28 12.77 1.07
C THR A 99 0.59 12.89 -0.43
N ILE A 100 -0.43 13.02 -1.28
CA ILE A 100 -0.22 13.16 -2.73
C ILE A 100 0.56 14.44 -3.07
N ARG A 101 0.33 15.53 -2.36
CA ARG A 101 1.03 16.80 -2.63
C ARG A 101 2.53 16.72 -2.32
N ARG A 102 2.92 15.92 -1.33
CA ARG A 102 4.32 15.70 -0.95
C ARG A 102 5.06 14.72 -1.86
N ALA A 103 4.33 13.93 -2.64
CA ALA A 103 4.94 12.98 -3.57
C ALA A 103 5.74 13.68 -4.68
N SER A 104 6.88 13.12 -5.03
CA SER A 104 7.78 13.63 -6.05
C SER A 104 7.95 12.67 -7.23
N PRO A 105 8.19 13.18 -8.44
CA PRO A 105 8.50 12.32 -9.59
C PRO A 105 9.86 11.63 -9.41
N MET A 106 9.94 10.37 -9.83
CA MET A 106 11.18 9.60 -9.94
C MET A 106 11.22 8.94 -11.32
N GLU A 107 12.42 8.90 -11.90
CA GLU A 107 12.69 8.11 -13.10
C GLU A 107 12.93 6.66 -12.66
N LEU A 108 12.13 5.75 -13.20
CA LEU A 108 12.21 4.32 -12.90
C LEU A 108 12.49 3.55 -14.20
N PRO A 109 12.98 2.31 -14.14
CA PRO A 109 13.25 1.51 -15.35
C PRO A 109 12.03 1.29 -16.26
N PHE A 110 10.83 1.54 -15.74
CA PHE A 110 9.55 1.35 -16.43
C PHE A 110 8.81 2.67 -16.71
N GLY A 111 9.48 3.82 -16.54
CA GLY A 111 8.93 5.15 -16.81
C GLY A 111 8.99 6.08 -15.62
N ARG A 112 8.48 7.30 -15.84
CA ARG A 112 8.42 8.33 -14.79
C ARG A 112 7.14 8.21 -13.99
N PHE A 113 7.27 8.00 -12.68
CA PHE A 113 6.15 7.89 -11.75
C PHE A 113 6.32 8.85 -10.58
N ARG A 114 5.19 9.27 -10.01
CA ARG A 114 5.22 9.94 -8.71
C ARG A 114 5.39 8.89 -7.62
N VAL A 115 6.33 9.14 -6.73
CA VAL A 115 6.62 8.24 -5.58
C VAL A 115 6.38 9.00 -4.30
N ILE A 116 5.73 8.36 -3.35
CA ILE A 116 5.43 8.91 -2.02
C ILE A 116 6.69 9.45 -1.34
N ALA A 117 6.55 10.54 -0.58
CA ALA A 117 7.66 11.10 0.17
C ALA A 117 8.17 10.12 1.25
N LEU A 118 9.44 10.23 1.60
CA LEU A 118 10.06 9.37 2.59
C LEU A 118 9.39 9.55 3.96
N GLU A 119 9.04 10.78 4.31
CA GLU A 119 8.36 11.15 5.55
C GLU A 119 6.97 10.50 5.67
N ASP A 120 6.24 10.40 4.56
CA ASP A 120 4.95 9.70 4.51
C ASP A 120 5.12 8.18 4.66
N LEU A 121 6.18 7.60 4.10
CA LEU A 121 6.50 6.17 4.29
C LEU A 121 6.83 5.87 5.74
N VAL A 122 7.63 6.73 6.40
CA VAL A 122 7.95 6.62 7.83
C VAL A 122 6.68 6.71 8.67
N ALA A 123 5.85 7.74 8.44
CA ALA A 123 4.61 7.94 9.17
C ALA A 123 3.64 6.76 8.99
N ARG A 124 3.52 6.23 7.76
CA ARG A 124 2.70 5.04 7.48
C ARG A 124 3.25 3.79 8.19
N ALA A 125 4.56 3.56 8.14
CA ALA A 125 5.18 2.42 8.80
C ALA A 125 5.00 2.49 10.33
N ALA A 126 5.21 3.68 10.92
CA ALA A 126 4.95 3.93 12.35
C ALA A 126 3.49 3.64 12.71
N ARG A 127 2.52 4.16 11.92
CA ARG A 127 1.10 3.91 12.14
C ARG A 127 0.76 2.41 12.17
N LEU A 128 1.36 1.63 11.27
CA LEU A 128 1.10 0.18 11.18
C LEU A 128 1.79 -0.59 12.30
N ALA A 129 2.98 -0.14 12.74
CA ALA A 129 3.71 -0.77 13.82
C ALA A 129 3.10 -0.47 15.20
N LEU A 130 2.44 0.67 15.39
CA LEU A 130 1.88 1.10 16.68
C LEU A 130 0.73 0.24 17.22
N ASP A 131 0.16 -0.64 16.41
CA ASP A 131 -0.82 -1.60 16.90
C ASP A 131 -0.21 -2.54 17.97
N ILE A 132 1.13 -2.66 18.01
CA ILE A 132 1.86 -3.36 19.08
C ILE A 132 1.63 -2.74 20.47
N ALA A 133 1.41 -1.43 20.56
CA ALA A 133 1.19 -0.71 21.81
C ALA A 133 -0.12 -1.12 22.52
N VAL A 134 -1.09 -1.62 21.76
CA VAL A 134 -2.36 -2.13 22.28
C VAL A 134 -2.44 -3.66 22.29
N GLY A 135 -1.28 -4.32 22.15
CA GLY A 135 -1.18 -5.78 22.23
C GLY A 135 -1.67 -6.52 20.98
N VAL A 136 -1.85 -5.82 19.86
CA VAL A 136 -2.25 -6.43 18.59
C VAL A 136 -1.01 -6.92 17.85
N PRO A 137 -0.98 -8.19 17.39
CA PRO A 137 0.11 -8.70 16.59
C PRO A 137 0.30 -7.91 15.30
N VAL A 138 1.55 -7.58 14.98
CA VAL A 138 1.93 -6.76 13.84
C VAL A 138 2.85 -7.57 12.91
N PRO A 139 2.65 -7.56 11.59
CA PRO A 139 3.61 -8.14 10.66
C PRO A 139 5.01 -7.55 10.88
N SER A 140 5.99 -8.41 11.15
CA SER A 140 7.39 -8.01 11.45
C SER A 140 8.00 -7.11 10.38
N LYS A 141 7.50 -7.22 9.14
CA LYS A 141 7.91 -6.32 8.04
C LYS A 141 7.64 -4.85 8.35
N HIS A 142 6.51 -4.52 9.04
CA HIS A 142 6.16 -3.11 9.31
C HIS A 142 7.10 -2.50 10.36
N ALA A 143 7.45 -3.24 11.40
CA ALA A 143 8.42 -2.80 12.40
C ALA A 143 9.82 -2.62 11.77
N ARG A 144 10.25 -3.59 10.95
CA ARG A 144 11.52 -3.51 10.24
C ARG A 144 11.56 -2.35 9.25
N ASP A 145 10.51 -2.15 8.46
CA ASP A 145 10.43 -1.06 7.49
C ASP A 145 10.48 0.29 8.23
N PHE A 146 9.78 0.43 9.38
CA PHE A 146 9.85 1.61 10.22
C PHE A 146 11.29 1.92 10.66
N LEU A 147 11.98 0.95 11.29
CA LEU A 147 13.34 1.14 11.80
C LEU A 147 14.34 1.49 10.69
N ARG A 148 14.18 0.92 9.49
CA ARG A 148 15.03 1.23 8.34
C ARG A 148 14.79 2.63 7.79
N LEU A 149 13.53 3.03 7.70
CA LEU A 149 13.14 4.31 7.11
C LEU A 149 13.41 5.48 8.05
N VAL A 150 13.10 5.33 9.35
CA VAL A 150 13.29 6.42 10.31
C VAL A 150 14.77 6.82 10.47
N ALA A 151 15.69 5.89 10.25
CA ALA A 151 17.12 6.16 10.26
C ALA A 151 17.60 7.09 9.12
N LEU A 152 16.76 7.33 8.11
CA LEU A 152 17.09 8.14 6.92
C LEU A 152 16.47 9.53 6.93
N VAL A 153 15.68 9.87 7.94
CA VAL A 153 14.94 11.14 8.01
C VAL A 153 15.29 11.89 9.31
N ASP A 154 15.15 13.19 9.28
CA ASP A 154 15.02 13.98 10.49
C ASP A 154 13.58 13.79 11.04
N PRO A 155 13.40 13.26 12.26
CA PRO A 155 12.08 13.07 12.85
C PRO A 155 11.19 14.31 12.84
N ASN A 156 11.79 15.52 12.95
CA ASN A 156 11.03 16.77 12.89
C ASN A 156 10.34 16.98 11.54
N GLN A 157 10.89 16.47 10.45
CA GLN A 157 10.31 16.57 9.12
C GLN A 157 9.11 15.63 8.93
N VAL A 158 9.01 14.57 9.74
CA VAL A 158 7.92 13.59 9.67
C VAL A 158 6.62 14.10 10.29
N GLU A 159 6.69 15.10 11.18
CA GLU A 159 5.54 15.56 11.97
C GLU A 159 4.31 15.93 11.12
N THR A 160 4.52 16.58 9.97
CA THR A 160 3.41 16.95 9.07
C THR A 160 2.77 15.73 8.43
N ALA A 161 3.57 14.74 8.02
CA ALA A 161 3.08 13.47 7.51
C ALA A 161 2.38 12.66 8.61
N TRP A 162 2.95 12.67 9.83
CA TRP A 162 2.37 11.97 10.97
C TRP A 162 0.95 12.42 11.28
N ARG A 163 0.69 13.72 11.30
CA ARG A 163 -0.67 14.27 11.50
C ARG A 163 -1.69 13.75 10.48
N ASP A 164 -1.28 13.53 9.23
CA ASP A 164 -2.14 12.97 8.20
C ASP A 164 -2.37 11.46 8.37
N HIS A 165 -1.36 10.72 8.84
CA HIS A 165 -1.40 9.26 8.89
C HIS A 165 -1.86 8.67 10.22
N ARG A 166 -1.67 9.35 11.36
CA ARG A 166 -1.98 8.79 12.68
C ARG A 166 -3.45 8.46 12.86
N LYS A 167 -3.75 7.41 13.65
CA LYS A 167 -5.10 7.13 14.15
C LYS A 167 -5.37 8.05 15.36
N PRO A 168 -6.65 8.32 15.72
CA PRO A 168 -6.97 9.13 16.90
C PRO A 168 -6.37 8.61 18.21
N ALA A 169 -6.22 7.29 18.35
CA ALA A 169 -5.65 6.64 19.53
C ALA A 169 -4.10 6.64 19.56
N HIS A 170 -3.44 7.07 18.50
CA HIS A 170 -1.98 7.13 18.44
C HIS A 170 -1.43 8.38 19.15
N PRO A 171 -0.14 8.41 19.50
CA PRO A 171 0.53 9.58 20.04
C PRO A 171 0.27 10.84 19.21
N ALA A 172 0.20 11.99 19.88
CA ALA A 172 -0.14 13.25 19.23
C ALA A 172 0.97 13.71 18.28
N THR A 173 2.23 13.49 18.67
CA THR A 173 3.42 13.88 17.92
C THR A 173 4.14 12.66 17.34
N PHE A 174 4.93 12.90 16.30
CA PHE A 174 5.77 11.83 15.75
C PHE A 174 6.91 11.44 16.70
N ASP A 175 7.45 12.40 17.45
CA ASP A 175 8.51 12.13 18.41
C ASP A 175 8.08 11.15 19.51
N GLU A 176 6.88 11.33 20.07
CA GLU A 176 6.27 10.38 21.00
C GLU A 176 6.07 8.99 20.37
N ALA A 177 5.58 8.96 19.13
CA ALA A 177 5.36 7.72 18.40
C ALA A 177 6.68 6.99 18.10
N ASN A 178 7.71 7.74 17.72
CA ASN A 178 9.04 7.23 17.43
C ASN A 178 9.68 6.63 18.70
N SER A 179 9.67 7.38 19.81
CA SER A 179 10.21 6.92 21.08
C SER A 179 9.52 5.65 21.58
N LEU A 180 8.20 5.63 21.50
CA LEU A 180 7.39 4.45 21.91
C LEU A 180 7.70 3.22 21.05
N LEU A 181 7.86 3.37 19.75
CA LEU A 181 8.18 2.26 18.85
C LEU A 181 9.60 1.73 19.07
N HIS A 182 10.58 2.61 19.32
CA HIS A 182 11.94 2.18 19.66
C HIS A 182 12.00 1.40 20.96
N GLU A 183 11.11 1.67 21.92
CA GLU A 183 10.95 0.89 23.15
C GLU A 183 10.23 -0.45 22.90
N LEU A 184 9.06 -0.40 22.25
CA LEU A 184 8.16 -1.54 22.15
C LEU A 184 8.64 -2.62 21.17
N ILE A 185 9.24 -2.25 20.03
CA ILE A 185 9.67 -3.23 19.03
C ILE A 185 10.64 -4.27 19.62
N PRO A 186 11.70 -3.87 20.34
CA PRO A 186 12.58 -4.86 20.99
C PRO A 186 11.96 -5.52 22.23
N ALA A 187 11.04 -4.86 22.94
CA ALA A 187 10.42 -5.37 24.15
C ALA A 187 9.31 -6.39 23.89
N ARG A 188 8.68 -6.36 22.69
CA ARG A 188 7.52 -7.21 22.37
C ARG A 188 7.75 -8.05 21.10
N PRO A 189 8.81 -8.87 21.05
CA PRO A 189 9.06 -9.76 19.90
C PRO A 189 7.95 -10.79 19.71
N ASP A 190 7.20 -11.12 20.78
CA ASP A 190 6.03 -12.00 20.77
C ASP A 190 4.89 -11.49 19.90
N LEU A 191 4.79 -10.18 19.71
CA LEU A 191 3.78 -9.53 18.87
C LEU A 191 4.26 -9.29 17.41
N LEU A 192 5.52 -9.56 17.12
CA LEU A 192 6.05 -9.44 15.76
C LEU A 192 5.89 -10.75 15.00
N ILE A 193 4.82 -10.87 14.25
CA ILE A 193 4.51 -12.09 13.51
C ILE A 193 5.08 -12.06 12.09
N THR A 194 5.48 -13.23 11.59
CA THR A 194 5.69 -13.43 10.16
C THR A 194 4.37 -13.93 9.59
N PRO A 195 3.63 -13.10 8.81
CA PRO A 195 2.38 -13.57 8.25
C PRO A 195 2.70 -14.71 7.28
N GLU A 196 2.06 -15.84 7.48
CA GLU A 196 1.96 -16.86 6.46
C GLU A 196 1.09 -16.27 5.34
N TYR A 197 1.74 -15.77 4.31
CA TYR A 197 1.03 -15.49 3.07
C TYR A 197 0.64 -16.85 2.49
N SER A 198 -0.60 -17.27 2.69
CA SER A 198 -1.13 -18.38 1.92
C SER A 198 -0.92 -18.03 0.44
N LYS A 199 -0.42 -18.98 -0.33
CA LYS A 199 -0.31 -18.84 -1.79
C LYS A 199 -1.69 -18.65 -2.43
N ASP A 200 -2.73 -18.98 -1.70
CA ASP A 200 -4.12 -18.67 -1.99
C ASP A 200 -4.33 -17.18 -1.79
N THR A 201 -4.00 -16.45 -2.84
CA THR A 201 -4.51 -15.08 -3.06
C THR A 201 -6.04 -15.06 -3.03
N GLU A 202 -6.65 -16.18 -2.86
CA GLU A 202 -8.05 -16.53 -2.72
C GLU A 202 -8.47 -16.80 -1.27
N ALA A 203 -7.83 -16.21 -0.26
CA ALA A 203 -8.48 -16.18 1.04
C ALA A 203 -9.81 -15.41 0.91
N VAL A 204 -10.76 -16.10 0.34
CA VAL A 204 -12.12 -15.65 0.14
C VAL A 204 -12.70 -15.48 1.53
N CYS A 205 -12.91 -14.23 1.96
CA CYS A 205 -13.76 -14.01 3.11
C CYS A 205 -15.06 -14.77 2.87
N PRO A 206 -15.46 -15.73 3.71
CA PRO A 206 -16.66 -16.54 3.48
C PRO A 206 -17.94 -15.71 3.27
N ARG A 207 -17.96 -14.49 3.84
CA ARG A 207 -19.04 -13.53 3.66
C ARG A 207 -19.02 -12.86 2.28
N CYS A 208 -17.86 -12.77 1.64
CA CYS A 208 -17.69 -12.19 0.31
C CYS A 208 -17.71 -13.23 -0.82
N ALA A 209 -17.68 -14.52 -0.51
CA ALA A 209 -17.56 -15.57 -1.51
C ALA A 209 -18.53 -15.42 -2.69
N PRO A 210 -19.83 -15.17 -2.47
CA PRO A 210 -20.78 -14.95 -3.57
C PRO A 210 -20.47 -13.72 -4.41
N THR A 211 -20.00 -12.64 -3.76
CA THR A 211 -19.71 -11.37 -4.41
C THR A 211 -18.40 -11.44 -5.20
N GLN A 212 -17.42 -12.16 -4.71
CA GLN A 212 -16.15 -12.36 -5.42
C GLN A 212 -16.30 -13.11 -6.73
N ALA A 213 -17.17 -14.12 -6.78
CA ALA A 213 -17.48 -14.82 -8.01
C ALA A 213 -18.07 -13.88 -9.09
N MET A 214 -18.90 -12.90 -8.68
CA MET A 214 -19.42 -11.88 -9.58
C MET A 214 -18.32 -10.96 -10.13
N HIS A 215 -17.37 -10.55 -9.30
CA HIS A 215 -16.32 -9.62 -9.69
C HIS A 215 -15.35 -10.20 -10.73
N LEU A 216 -15.08 -11.48 -10.64
CA LEU A 216 -14.26 -12.18 -11.64
C LEU A 216 -14.99 -12.32 -12.98
N ALA A 217 -16.32 -12.29 -12.97
CA ALA A 217 -17.14 -12.46 -14.18
C ALA A 217 -17.42 -11.15 -14.93
N ASP A 218 -17.51 -10.01 -14.23
CA ASP A 218 -17.82 -8.71 -14.85
C ASP A 218 -17.04 -7.55 -14.21
N PRO A 219 -15.88 -7.20 -14.79
CA PRO A 219 -15.08 -6.06 -14.34
C PRO A 219 -15.83 -4.73 -14.36
N ASN A 220 -16.82 -4.56 -15.25
CA ASN A 220 -17.60 -3.32 -15.35
C ASN A 220 -18.54 -3.15 -14.17
N ALA A 221 -19.03 -4.22 -13.57
CA ALA A 221 -19.85 -4.15 -12.36
C ALA A 221 -19.05 -3.56 -11.19
N VAL A 222 -17.77 -3.90 -11.06
CA VAL A 222 -16.89 -3.32 -10.04
C VAL A 222 -16.65 -1.84 -10.28
N LEU A 223 -16.40 -1.45 -11.54
CA LEU A 223 -16.20 -0.05 -11.92
C LEU A 223 -17.49 0.77 -11.70
N GLY A 224 -18.66 0.17 -11.94
CA GLY A 224 -19.96 0.79 -11.63
C GLY A 224 -20.15 1.06 -10.13
N LEU A 225 -19.64 0.19 -9.25
CA LEU A 225 -19.68 0.41 -7.80
C LEU A 225 -18.78 1.58 -7.35
N LEU A 226 -17.73 1.89 -8.09
CA LEU A 226 -16.85 3.04 -7.80
C LEU A 226 -17.51 4.38 -8.08
N GLU A 227 -18.57 4.42 -8.89
CA GLU A 227 -19.34 5.65 -9.19
C GLU A 227 -20.21 6.08 -8.01
N TYR A 228 -20.51 5.19 -7.07
CA TYR A 228 -21.33 5.45 -5.89
C TYR A 228 -20.51 5.75 -4.62
N CYS A 229 -19.19 5.85 -4.74
CA CYS A 229 -18.26 6.16 -3.65
C CYS A 229 -17.72 7.58 -3.74
#